data_971973f71bb714c2fca6b95fce4a8a79
#
_entry.id   971973f71bb714c2fca6b95fce4a8a79
#
_cell.length_a   1.000
_cell.length_b   1.000
_cell.length_c   1.000
_cell.angle_alpha   90.00
_cell.angle_beta   90.00
_cell.angle_gamma   90.00
#
_symmetry.space_group_name_H-M   'P 1'
#
loop_
_entity.id
_entity.type
_entity.pdbx_description
1 polymer ?
#
loop_
_entity_poly.entity_id
_entity_poly.type
_entity_poly.pdbx_seq_one_letter_code
_entity_poly.pdbx_strand_id
1 'polypeptide(L)'
;MKPYAEMTKEELVALRKDLKAKYHDFQTKDLRLDMSRGKPSADQLDLSMGMMDVLSSDDDLTCEDGTDCRNYGVLTGIDEAKELLADMMEVNPSTIIIYGNSSLNVMYDTVSRAMTHGIMGNTPWCKQDKIKFLCPVPGYDRHFGITEYFGIEMINVPMTPEGPDMDMVEELVSTDPAIKGIWCVPKYSNPQGYSYSDETVRRFARLEPAAPDFRIFWDNAYGIHHLYDHDQDHLIEILAECKRAGNPDLVYKFASTSKISFPGSGIAAIATSHNNLEDIKAQLKHQTIGHDKVNQLRHVRFFKDIHGMIEHMRKHADIIRPKFEAVEEILERELGGLGIGEWTKPKGGYFIAFDSLDGCAKDIVAKCKKAGVVMTSAGATYPYGKDPHDSNIRIAPTYPPLGDLIVATELFALCVKLSSVEKLLKGME
;
A
#
# COMPACT_ATOMS: atom_id res chain seq x y z
N MET A 1 -24.17 4.70 -23.82
CA MET A 1 -24.97 5.89 -23.43
C MET A 1 -24.23 7.16 -23.87
N LYS A 2 -24.92 8.30 -24.02
CA LYS A 2 -24.30 9.59 -24.34
C LYS A 2 -23.52 10.10 -23.13
N PRO A 3 -22.30 10.67 -23.29
CA PRO A 3 -21.57 11.28 -22.19
C PRO A 3 -22.42 12.35 -21.46
N TYR A 4 -22.32 12.42 -20.14
CA TYR A 4 -23.17 13.32 -19.34
C TYR A 4 -22.91 14.80 -19.64
N ALA A 5 -21.68 15.16 -19.98
CA ALA A 5 -21.32 16.51 -20.39
C ALA A 5 -21.97 16.98 -21.70
N GLU A 6 -22.45 16.05 -22.51
CA GLU A 6 -23.17 16.35 -23.79
C GLU A 6 -24.68 16.38 -23.64
N MET A 7 -25.22 16.08 -22.46
CA MET A 7 -26.65 16.10 -22.19
C MET A 7 -27.18 17.50 -22.00
N THR A 8 -28.43 17.73 -22.43
CA THR A 8 -29.15 18.99 -22.13
C THR A 8 -29.57 19.09 -20.67
N LYS A 9 -29.91 20.27 -20.19
CA LYS A 9 -30.41 20.45 -18.82
C LYS A 9 -31.67 19.60 -18.55
N GLU A 10 -32.57 19.51 -19.51
CA GLU A 10 -33.80 18.72 -19.43
C GLU A 10 -33.52 17.23 -19.33
N GLU A 11 -32.58 16.73 -20.14
CA GLU A 11 -32.12 15.33 -20.10
C GLU A 11 -31.50 15.00 -18.73
N LEU A 12 -30.62 15.86 -18.19
CA LEU A 12 -30.02 15.69 -16.88
C LEU A 12 -31.01 15.76 -15.73
N VAL A 13 -32.04 16.63 -15.82
CA VAL A 13 -33.11 16.71 -14.80
C VAL A 13 -33.94 15.43 -14.79
N ALA A 14 -34.30 14.89 -15.96
CA ALA A 14 -35.03 13.63 -16.08
C ALA A 14 -34.17 12.45 -15.52
N LEU A 15 -32.91 12.39 -15.90
CA LEU A 15 -31.98 11.38 -15.42
C LEU A 15 -31.80 11.44 -13.89
N ARG A 16 -31.63 12.64 -13.31
CA ARG A 16 -31.56 12.84 -11.86
C ARG A 16 -32.77 12.26 -11.14
N LYS A 17 -33.98 12.46 -11.69
CA LYS A 17 -35.21 11.93 -11.08
C LYS A 17 -35.21 10.39 -11.03
N ASP A 18 -34.80 9.74 -12.12
CA ASP A 18 -34.69 8.26 -12.20
C ASP A 18 -33.60 7.74 -11.23
N LEU A 19 -32.42 8.36 -11.24
CA LEU A 19 -31.34 7.96 -10.35
C LEU A 19 -31.70 8.14 -8.86
N LYS A 20 -32.43 9.21 -8.50
CA LYS A 20 -32.92 9.40 -7.12
C LYS A 20 -33.92 8.34 -6.69
N ALA A 21 -34.80 7.89 -7.58
CA ALA A 21 -35.71 6.79 -7.27
C ALA A 21 -34.96 5.49 -7.00
N LYS A 22 -34.01 5.12 -7.88
CA LYS A 22 -33.16 3.95 -7.69
C LYS A 22 -32.31 4.04 -6.40
N TYR A 23 -31.80 5.21 -6.09
CA TYR A 23 -31.02 5.44 -4.87
C TYR A 23 -31.88 5.26 -3.61
N HIS A 24 -33.14 5.74 -3.64
CA HIS A 24 -34.11 5.54 -2.56
C HIS A 24 -34.40 4.03 -2.35
N ASP A 25 -34.53 3.28 -3.44
CA ASP A 25 -34.75 1.82 -3.36
C ASP A 25 -33.55 1.12 -2.67
N PHE A 26 -32.31 1.56 -2.93
CA PHE A 26 -31.15 1.04 -2.21
C PHE A 26 -31.18 1.39 -0.72
N GLN A 27 -31.60 2.60 -0.35
CA GLN A 27 -31.71 3.00 1.06
C GLN A 27 -32.70 2.16 1.85
N THR A 28 -33.73 1.56 1.20
CA THR A 28 -34.69 0.69 1.87
C THR A 28 -34.18 -0.73 2.11
N LYS A 29 -33.01 -1.11 1.55
CA LYS A 29 -32.48 -2.49 1.67
C LYS A 29 -31.76 -2.77 2.99
N ASP A 30 -31.56 -1.78 3.88
CA ASP A 30 -30.83 -1.88 5.15
C ASP A 30 -29.44 -2.56 4.99
N LEU A 31 -28.69 -2.13 3.98
CA LEU A 31 -27.35 -2.69 3.69
C LEU A 31 -26.36 -2.34 4.81
N ARG A 32 -25.43 -3.26 5.09
CA ARG A 32 -24.33 -3.07 6.06
C ARG A 32 -23.05 -3.64 5.48
N LEU A 33 -22.53 -3.00 4.44
CA LEU A 33 -21.39 -3.46 3.65
C LEU A 33 -20.17 -2.56 3.89
N ASP A 34 -18.97 -3.14 3.87
CA ASP A 34 -17.71 -2.42 4.11
C ASP A 34 -16.72 -2.69 2.99
N MET A 35 -16.48 -1.68 2.15
CA MET A 35 -15.43 -1.66 1.11
C MET A 35 -14.28 -0.71 1.47
N SER A 36 -14.14 -0.32 2.73
CA SER A 36 -13.13 0.67 3.16
C SER A 36 -11.74 0.08 3.40
N ARG A 37 -11.65 -1.22 3.67
CA ARG A 37 -10.44 -1.85 4.22
C ARG A 37 -9.80 -2.84 3.27
N GLY A 38 -8.56 -2.54 2.85
CA GLY A 38 -7.69 -3.50 2.16
C GLY A 38 -7.05 -4.49 3.12
N LYS A 39 -7.85 -5.41 3.66
CA LYS A 39 -7.39 -6.50 4.52
C LYS A 39 -7.80 -7.85 3.93
N PRO A 40 -7.10 -8.94 4.29
CA PRO A 40 -7.51 -10.28 3.88
C PRO A 40 -8.93 -10.63 4.36
N SER A 41 -9.69 -11.33 3.52
CA SER A 41 -10.95 -11.94 3.91
C SER A 41 -10.74 -13.18 4.78
N ALA A 42 -11.81 -13.68 5.40
CA ALA A 42 -11.75 -14.93 6.18
C ALA A 42 -11.19 -16.09 5.36
N ASP A 43 -11.65 -16.26 4.13
CA ASP A 43 -11.19 -17.33 3.21
C ASP A 43 -9.68 -17.24 2.94
N GLN A 44 -9.13 -16.04 2.83
CA GLN A 44 -7.68 -15.83 2.67
C GLN A 44 -6.92 -16.20 3.96
N LEU A 45 -7.46 -15.87 5.14
CA LEU A 45 -6.84 -16.23 6.43
C LEU A 45 -6.86 -17.74 6.66
N ASP A 46 -7.92 -18.41 6.23
CA ASP A 46 -8.06 -19.88 6.34
C ASP A 46 -6.98 -20.61 5.55
N LEU A 47 -6.44 -20.04 4.47
CA LEU A 47 -5.30 -20.61 3.75
C LEU A 47 -4.05 -20.78 4.62
N SER A 48 -3.89 -19.95 5.63
CA SER A 48 -2.73 -19.95 6.54
C SER A 48 -2.98 -20.76 7.82
N MET A 49 -4.15 -21.38 8.02
CA MET A 49 -4.47 -22.11 9.26
C MET A 49 -3.50 -23.25 9.55
N GLY A 50 -2.97 -23.90 8.51
CA GLY A 50 -1.93 -24.95 8.69
C GLY A 50 -0.65 -24.45 9.38
N MET A 51 -0.43 -23.14 9.47
CA MET A 51 0.68 -22.58 10.27
C MET A 51 0.54 -22.88 11.77
N MET A 52 -0.67 -23.14 12.25
CA MET A 52 -0.91 -23.47 13.66
C MET A 52 -0.43 -24.87 14.02
N ASP A 53 -0.25 -25.73 13.01
CA ASP A 53 0.07 -27.16 13.19
C ASP A 53 1.55 -27.46 12.90
N VAL A 54 2.34 -26.50 12.39
CA VAL A 54 3.76 -26.74 12.04
C VAL A 54 4.73 -26.61 13.21
N LEU A 55 4.26 -26.17 14.37
CA LEU A 55 4.99 -26.13 15.62
C LEU A 55 4.11 -26.62 16.76
N SER A 56 4.53 -27.69 17.42
CA SER A 56 3.88 -28.28 18.59
C SER A 56 4.84 -28.36 19.78
N SER A 57 4.33 -28.78 20.93
CA SER A 57 5.16 -29.01 22.13
C SER A 57 6.19 -30.11 21.96
N ASP A 58 6.00 -31.00 21.00
CA ASP A 58 6.86 -32.16 20.73
C ASP A 58 7.92 -31.88 19.66
N ASP A 59 7.87 -30.69 19.02
CA ASP A 59 8.82 -30.31 17.98
C ASP A 59 10.11 -29.72 18.57
N ASP A 60 11.20 -29.92 17.82
CA ASP A 60 12.44 -29.20 18.06
C ASP A 60 12.27 -27.73 17.58
N LEU A 61 12.40 -26.80 18.51
CA LEU A 61 12.30 -25.35 18.25
C LEU A 61 13.68 -24.70 18.08
N THR A 62 14.66 -25.47 17.60
CA THR A 62 16.02 -25.05 17.33
C THR A 62 16.19 -24.74 15.84
N CYS A 63 16.91 -23.65 15.53
CA CYS A 63 17.33 -23.32 14.17
C CYS A 63 18.46 -24.22 13.70
N GLU A 64 18.77 -24.18 12.40
CA GLU A 64 19.88 -24.96 11.82
C GLU A 64 21.24 -24.65 12.44
N ASP A 65 21.48 -23.43 12.89
CA ASP A 65 22.70 -22.98 13.58
C ASP A 65 22.76 -23.42 15.07
N GLY A 66 21.73 -24.10 15.58
CA GLY A 66 21.61 -24.49 16.97
C GLY A 66 20.97 -23.49 17.91
N THR A 67 20.48 -22.35 17.42
CA THR A 67 19.79 -21.34 18.22
C THR A 67 18.43 -21.86 18.70
N ASP A 68 18.18 -21.85 20.01
CA ASP A 68 16.86 -22.14 20.60
C ASP A 68 15.94 -20.93 20.42
N CYS A 69 14.93 -21.09 19.57
CA CYS A 69 13.99 -20.02 19.24
C CYS A 69 13.13 -19.54 20.43
N ARG A 70 13.06 -20.30 21.52
CA ARG A 70 12.31 -19.92 22.73
C ARG A 70 13.05 -18.92 23.62
N ASN A 71 14.34 -18.71 23.39
CA ASN A 71 15.18 -17.90 24.27
C ASN A 71 15.54 -16.54 23.64
N TYR A 72 16.21 -15.68 24.40
CA TYR A 72 16.74 -14.41 23.94
C TYR A 72 17.78 -14.55 22.82
N GLY A 73 18.06 -13.45 22.16
CA GLY A 73 19.16 -13.32 21.21
C GLY A 73 18.73 -13.24 19.76
N VAL A 74 19.73 -13.21 18.89
CA VAL A 74 19.59 -13.07 17.42
C VAL A 74 18.85 -11.78 17.04
N LEU A 75 19.50 -10.65 17.29
CA LEU A 75 18.95 -9.31 17.09
C LEU A 75 18.34 -9.09 15.68
N THR A 76 18.95 -9.70 14.65
CA THR A 76 18.55 -9.49 13.25
C THR A 76 17.57 -10.55 12.72
N GLY A 77 17.17 -11.51 13.57
CA GLY A 77 16.32 -12.64 13.17
C GLY A 77 17.10 -13.88 12.77
N ILE A 78 16.44 -15.02 12.75
CA ILE A 78 17.05 -16.32 12.38
C ILE A 78 17.41 -16.34 10.90
N ASP A 79 18.48 -17.05 10.55
CA ASP A 79 19.02 -17.04 9.19
C ASP A 79 18.02 -17.59 8.17
N GLU A 80 17.31 -18.65 8.49
CA GLU A 80 16.30 -19.24 7.62
C GLU A 80 15.13 -18.26 7.31
N ALA A 81 14.75 -17.43 8.28
CA ALA A 81 13.72 -16.42 8.05
C ALA A 81 14.27 -15.25 7.21
N LYS A 82 15.54 -14.88 7.37
CA LYS A 82 16.21 -13.90 6.51
C LYS A 82 16.31 -14.42 5.08
N GLU A 83 16.65 -15.68 4.86
CA GLU A 83 16.69 -16.30 3.54
C GLU A 83 15.30 -16.29 2.88
N LEU A 84 14.26 -16.74 3.59
CA LEU A 84 12.89 -16.74 3.07
C LEU A 84 12.41 -15.33 2.64
N LEU A 85 12.64 -14.31 3.48
CA LEU A 85 12.24 -12.95 3.15
C LEU A 85 13.18 -12.27 2.14
N ALA A 86 14.45 -12.66 2.11
CA ALA A 86 15.39 -12.19 1.10
C ALA A 86 14.97 -12.61 -0.31
N ASP A 87 14.57 -13.86 -0.48
CA ASP A 87 14.04 -14.36 -1.75
C ASP A 87 12.77 -13.61 -2.16
N MET A 88 11.84 -13.40 -1.21
CA MET A 88 10.63 -12.61 -1.45
C MET A 88 10.92 -11.15 -1.83
N MET A 89 11.95 -10.57 -1.24
CA MET A 89 12.37 -9.19 -1.48
C MET A 89 13.41 -9.05 -2.60
N GLU A 90 13.88 -10.16 -3.18
CA GLU A 90 14.92 -10.20 -4.22
C GLU A 90 16.24 -9.54 -3.81
N VAL A 91 16.64 -9.74 -2.56
CA VAL A 91 17.85 -9.15 -1.97
C VAL A 91 18.77 -10.20 -1.33
N ASN A 92 19.97 -9.82 -0.91
CA ASN A 92 20.87 -10.72 -0.19
C ASN A 92 20.42 -10.86 1.28
N PRO A 93 20.36 -12.08 1.86
CA PRO A 93 19.98 -12.30 3.26
C PRO A 93 20.80 -11.49 4.27
N SER A 94 22.07 -11.20 3.96
CA SER A 94 22.93 -10.38 4.82
C SER A 94 22.52 -8.89 4.92
N THR A 95 21.60 -8.46 4.06
CA THR A 95 21.09 -7.08 4.04
C THR A 95 19.76 -6.89 4.78
N ILE A 96 19.27 -7.94 5.48
CA ILE A 96 17.96 -7.96 6.11
C ILE A 96 18.04 -7.96 7.63
N ILE A 97 17.10 -7.25 8.26
CA ILE A 97 16.73 -7.41 9.67
C ILE A 97 15.25 -7.81 9.73
N ILE A 98 14.96 -8.92 10.41
CA ILE A 98 13.59 -9.35 10.71
C ILE A 98 13.08 -8.60 11.94
N TYR A 99 11.84 -8.14 11.86
CA TYR A 99 11.12 -7.44 12.91
C TYR A 99 9.89 -8.25 13.36
N GLY A 100 8.98 -7.57 14.09
CA GLY A 100 7.68 -8.09 14.48
C GLY A 100 6.71 -8.21 13.29
N ASN A 101 5.41 -8.14 13.57
CA ASN A 101 4.35 -8.54 12.64
C ASN A 101 4.04 -7.58 11.49
N SER A 102 4.53 -6.35 11.48
CA SER A 102 4.06 -5.33 10.55
C SER A 102 5.17 -4.42 10.04
N SER A 103 5.24 -4.25 8.72
CA SER A 103 6.12 -3.25 8.09
C SER A 103 5.78 -1.82 8.51
N LEU A 104 4.53 -1.53 8.86
CA LEU A 104 4.13 -0.22 9.40
C LEU A 104 4.89 0.12 10.69
N ASN A 105 5.04 -0.84 11.61
CA ASN A 105 5.86 -0.67 12.81
C ASN A 105 7.33 -0.38 12.46
N VAL A 106 7.88 -1.10 11.48
CA VAL A 106 9.28 -0.90 11.06
C VAL A 106 9.48 0.50 10.47
N MET A 107 8.54 0.96 9.63
CA MET A 107 8.57 2.31 9.06
C MET A 107 8.42 3.38 10.14
N TYR A 108 7.50 3.21 11.08
CA TYR A 108 7.35 4.10 12.23
C TYR A 108 8.64 4.17 13.05
N ASP A 109 9.22 3.03 13.42
CA ASP A 109 10.48 2.95 14.16
C ASP A 109 11.64 3.61 13.41
N THR A 110 11.68 3.46 12.09
CA THR A 110 12.71 4.08 11.24
C THR A 110 12.62 5.60 11.28
N VAL A 111 11.41 6.16 11.15
CA VAL A 111 11.19 7.62 11.30
C VAL A 111 11.48 8.07 12.71
N SER A 112 11.03 7.32 13.73
CA SER A 112 11.27 7.64 15.15
C SER A 112 12.76 7.69 15.49
N ARG A 113 13.56 6.74 14.99
CA ARG A 113 15.02 6.75 15.17
C ARG A 113 15.66 7.95 14.47
N ALA A 114 15.26 8.27 13.25
CA ALA A 114 15.74 9.45 12.55
C ALA A 114 15.41 10.74 13.29
N MET A 115 14.21 10.85 13.85
CA MET A 115 13.77 11.98 14.67
C MET A 115 14.62 12.14 15.92
N THR A 116 14.94 11.05 16.61
CA THR A 116 15.54 11.10 17.96
C THR A 116 17.08 10.97 17.96
N HIS A 117 17.62 10.21 17.05
CA HIS A 117 19.05 9.86 16.99
C HIS A 117 19.76 10.26 15.69
N GLY A 118 19.00 10.63 14.65
CA GLY A 118 19.53 10.90 13.31
C GLY A 118 19.85 9.62 12.54
N ILE A 119 20.35 9.77 11.33
CA ILE A 119 20.73 8.68 10.42
C ILE A 119 22.23 8.78 10.18
N MET A 120 22.97 7.69 10.43
CA MET A 120 24.41 7.58 10.17
C MET A 120 25.23 8.77 10.72
N GLY A 121 24.95 9.15 11.98
CA GLY A 121 25.66 10.22 12.67
C GLY A 121 25.26 11.65 12.29
N ASN A 122 24.28 11.82 11.39
CA ASN A 122 23.72 13.14 11.10
C ASN A 122 22.86 13.67 12.27
N THR A 123 22.66 14.97 12.29
CA THR A 123 21.84 15.64 13.31
C THR A 123 20.44 15.02 13.36
N PRO A 124 19.92 14.64 14.56
CA PRO A 124 18.55 14.17 14.73
C PRO A 124 17.54 15.12 14.08
N TRP A 125 16.55 14.57 13.41
CA TRP A 125 15.58 15.40 12.68
C TRP A 125 14.81 16.35 13.60
N CYS A 126 14.52 15.94 14.84
CA CYS A 126 13.86 16.83 15.84
C CYS A 126 14.71 18.05 16.25
N LYS A 127 16.00 18.08 15.94
CA LYS A 127 16.92 19.20 16.21
C LYS A 127 17.18 20.07 14.98
N GLN A 128 16.56 19.76 13.84
CA GLN A 128 16.64 20.53 12.60
C GLN A 128 15.42 21.46 12.52
N ASP A 129 15.61 22.64 11.90
CA ASP A 129 14.56 23.68 11.87
C ASP A 129 13.32 23.23 11.11
N LYS A 130 13.49 22.47 10.04
CA LYS A 130 12.40 22.00 9.19
C LYS A 130 12.72 20.66 8.55
N ILE A 131 11.74 19.78 8.61
CA ILE A 131 11.79 18.45 7.97
C ILE A 131 10.61 18.31 7.02
N LYS A 132 10.89 17.82 5.82
CA LYS A 132 9.88 17.59 4.78
C LYS A 132 9.99 16.18 4.22
N PHE A 133 8.85 15.63 3.80
CA PHE A 133 8.75 14.38 3.05
C PHE A 133 8.01 14.60 1.74
N LEU A 134 8.48 13.95 0.69
CA LEU A 134 7.75 13.84 -0.56
C LEU A 134 6.72 12.70 -0.42
N CYS A 135 5.51 12.99 -0.84
CA CYS A 135 4.37 12.10 -0.74
C CYS A 135 3.74 11.91 -2.13
N PRO A 136 4.09 10.85 -2.86
CA PRO A 136 3.38 10.47 -4.08
C PRO A 136 1.88 10.31 -3.81
N VAL A 137 1.05 11.00 -4.61
CA VAL A 137 -0.40 11.07 -4.43
C VAL A 137 -1.15 10.76 -5.73
N PRO A 138 -2.30 10.04 -5.60
CA PRO A 138 -2.86 9.45 -4.39
C PRO A 138 -1.94 8.35 -3.83
N GLY A 139 -1.92 8.18 -2.51
CA GLY A 139 -0.98 7.27 -1.82
C GLY A 139 -1.58 6.63 -0.56
N TYR A 140 -0.71 6.00 0.23
CA TYR A 140 -1.11 5.23 1.40
C TYR A 140 -1.26 6.11 2.64
N ASP A 141 -2.47 6.19 3.16
CA ASP A 141 -2.87 7.03 4.30
C ASP A 141 -2.04 6.80 5.59
N ARG A 142 -1.55 5.57 5.82
CA ARG A 142 -0.73 5.27 6.99
C ARG A 142 0.68 5.85 6.90
N HIS A 143 1.27 5.93 5.72
CA HIS A 143 2.52 6.65 5.49
C HIS A 143 2.36 8.13 5.87
N PHE A 144 1.32 8.75 5.36
CA PHE A 144 1.01 10.16 5.67
C PHE A 144 0.74 10.36 7.15
N GLY A 145 0.04 9.40 7.79
CA GLY A 145 -0.20 9.42 9.23
C GLY A 145 1.07 9.38 10.07
N ILE A 146 2.10 8.62 9.67
CA ILE A 146 3.40 8.63 10.36
C ILE A 146 4.05 10.01 10.25
N THR A 147 4.13 10.57 9.03
CA THR A 147 4.75 11.88 8.81
C THR A 147 4.04 13.00 9.55
N GLU A 148 2.71 13.01 9.49
CA GLU A 148 1.89 13.99 10.22
C GLU A 148 2.09 13.89 11.75
N TYR A 149 2.11 12.66 12.28
CA TYR A 149 2.31 12.41 13.72
C TYR A 149 3.63 12.97 14.24
N PHE A 150 4.70 12.88 13.44
CA PHE A 150 6.01 13.44 13.80
C PHE A 150 6.17 14.93 13.43
N GLY A 151 5.14 15.59 12.93
CA GLY A 151 5.18 17.00 12.54
C GLY A 151 6.03 17.28 11.31
N ILE A 152 6.26 16.29 10.47
CA ILE A 152 7.00 16.41 9.22
C ILE A 152 6.09 17.02 8.14
N GLU A 153 6.53 18.09 7.49
CA GLU A 153 5.78 18.71 6.39
C GLU A 153 5.72 17.76 5.18
N MET A 154 4.54 17.62 4.60
CA MET A 154 4.32 16.75 3.46
C MET A 154 4.11 17.54 2.18
N ILE A 155 4.84 17.16 1.12
CA ILE A 155 4.76 17.75 -0.22
C ILE A 155 4.15 16.71 -1.16
N ASN A 156 3.03 17.05 -1.79
CA ASN A 156 2.41 16.19 -2.78
C ASN A 156 3.28 16.09 -4.05
N VAL A 157 3.47 14.87 -4.53
CA VAL A 157 4.09 14.58 -5.83
C VAL A 157 3.07 13.80 -6.66
N PRO A 158 2.70 14.26 -7.86
CA PRO A 158 1.74 13.53 -8.69
C PRO A 158 2.24 12.13 -9.06
N MET A 159 1.36 11.14 -9.01
CA MET A 159 1.61 9.81 -9.56
C MET A 159 1.25 9.75 -11.05
N THR A 160 2.04 9.00 -11.79
CA THR A 160 1.78 8.58 -13.17
C THR A 160 1.66 7.04 -13.24
N PRO A 161 1.20 6.45 -14.33
CA PRO A 161 1.21 4.99 -14.48
C PRO A 161 2.58 4.31 -14.34
N GLU A 162 3.67 5.07 -14.51
CA GLU A 162 5.05 4.59 -14.40
C GLU A 162 5.72 4.87 -13.05
N GLY A 163 5.03 5.52 -12.14
CA GLY A 163 5.53 5.93 -10.82
C GLY A 163 5.31 7.43 -10.56
N PRO A 164 5.95 8.02 -9.53
CA PRO A 164 5.81 9.45 -9.25
C PRO A 164 6.45 10.30 -10.36
N ASP A 165 6.02 11.56 -10.45
CA ASP A 165 6.67 12.57 -11.30
C ASP A 165 8.14 12.75 -10.89
N MET A 166 9.02 12.06 -11.60
CA MET A 166 10.45 12.03 -11.27
C MET A 166 11.16 13.34 -11.57
N ASP A 167 10.66 14.17 -12.49
CA ASP A 167 11.25 15.50 -12.74
C ASP A 167 11.08 16.37 -11.50
N MET A 168 9.89 16.36 -10.92
CA MET A 168 9.61 17.05 -9.66
C MET A 168 10.40 16.45 -8.48
N VAL A 169 10.50 15.12 -8.39
CA VAL A 169 11.28 14.45 -7.32
C VAL A 169 12.74 14.86 -7.38
N GLU A 170 13.38 14.76 -8.55
CA GLU A 170 14.79 15.10 -8.74
C GLU A 170 15.08 16.57 -8.42
N GLU A 171 14.24 17.49 -8.91
CA GLU A 171 14.39 18.92 -8.64
C GLU A 171 14.32 19.22 -7.13
N LEU A 172 13.28 18.73 -6.46
CA LEU A 172 13.06 19.00 -5.04
C LEU A 172 14.16 18.37 -4.17
N VAL A 173 14.50 17.12 -4.41
CA VAL A 173 15.48 16.38 -3.61
C VAL A 173 16.87 16.97 -3.74
N SER A 174 17.26 17.43 -4.94
CA SER A 174 18.60 18.01 -5.19
C SER A 174 18.76 19.44 -4.69
N THR A 175 17.67 20.17 -4.44
CA THR A 175 17.71 21.60 -4.10
C THR A 175 17.32 21.95 -2.68
N ASP A 176 16.49 21.12 -2.03
CA ASP A 176 15.99 21.41 -0.67
C ASP A 176 16.55 20.41 0.37
N PRO A 177 17.52 20.84 1.21
CA PRO A 177 18.11 19.98 2.24
C PRO A 177 17.14 19.67 3.41
N ALA A 178 15.96 20.29 3.48
CA ALA A 178 14.93 19.94 4.45
C ALA A 178 14.18 18.66 4.06
N ILE A 179 14.24 18.23 2.80
CA ILE A 179 13.60 17.00 2.32
C ILE A 179 14.46 15.80 2.77
N LYS A 180 13.88 14.99 3.65
CA LYS A 180 14.56 13.85 4.30
C LYS A 180 14.08 12.50 3.81
N GLY A 181 12.96 12.45 3.11
CA GLY A 181 12.46 11.19 2.61
C GLY A 181 11.34 11.31 1.58
N ILE A 182 11.06 10.19 0.97
CA ILE A 182 9.94 9.97 0.07
C ILE A 182 9.31 8.62 0.38
N TRP A 183 7.97 8.57 0.42
CA TRP A 183 7.22 7.33 0.53
C TRP A 183 6.99 6.71 -0.84
N CYS A 184 7.32 5.42 -1.01
CA CYS A 184 7.09 4.69 -2.25
C CYS A 184 6.38 3.38 -1.97
N VAL A 185 5.33 3.07 -2.75
CA VAL A 185 4.75 1.73 -2.88
C VAL A 185 4.93 1.30 -4.33
N PRO A 186 6.08 0.69 -4.68
CA PRO A 186 6.57 0.66 -6.06
C PRO A 186 5.91 -0.41 -6.93
N LYS A 187 5.25 -1.39 -6.35
CA LYS A 187 4.56 -2.46 -7.10
C LYS A 187 3.13 -2.57 -6.61
N TYR A 188 2.19 -2.55 -7.57
CA TYR A 188 0.76 -2.57 -7.29
C TYR A 188 0.36 -1.54 -6.25
N SER A 189 0.73 -0.28 -6.48
CA SER A 189 0.66 0.83 -5.54
C SER A 189 -0.72 1.00 -4.90
N ASN A 190 -0.75 1.50 -3.69
CA ASN A 190 -1.96 1.83 -2.97
C ASN A 190 -2.25 3.34 -3.13
N PRO A 191 -3.36 3.75 -3.80
CA PRO A 191 -4.50 2.92 -4.22
C PRO A 191 -4.52 2.51 -5.70
N GLN A 192 -3.60 2.98 -6.56
CA GLN A 192 -3.76 2.93 -8.01
C GLN A 192 -3.44 1.56 -8.65
N GLY A 193 -2.71 0.71 -7.95
CA GLY A 193 -2.28 -0.57 -8.49
C GLY A 193 -1.20 -0.45 -9.58
N TYR A 194 -0.57 0.72 -9.73
CA TYR A 194 0.54 0.95 -10.65
C TYR A 194 1.82 0.31 -10.13
N SER A 195 2.67 -0.12 -11.06
CA SER A 195 4.02 -0.57 -10.78
C SER A 195 5.02 0.37 -11.44
N TYR A 196 6.09 0.72 -10.71
CA TYR A 196 7.08 1.65 -11.23
C TYR A 196 7.82 1.04 -12.42
N SER A 197 8.09 1.86 -13.44
CA SER A 197 8.89 1.44 -14.58
C SER A 197 10.37 1.27 -14.20
N ASP A 198 11.08 0.48 -14.98
CA ASP A 198 12.54 0.31 -14.85
C ASP A 198 13.27 1.66 -14.83
N GLU A 199 12.85 2.59 -15.69
CA GLU A 199 13.48 3.91 -15.75
C GLU A 199 13.20 4.73 -14.48
N THR A 200 11.98 4.66 -13.94
CA THR A 200 11.65 5.30 -12.66
C THR A 200 12.54 4.77 -11.54
N VAL A 201 12.73 3.44 -11.45
CA VAL A 201 13.62 2.84 -10.44
C VAL A 201 15.06 3.29 -10.62
N ARG A 202 15.56 3.34 -11.87
CA ARG A 202 16.92 3.84 -12.16
C ARG A 202 17.09 5.33 -11.85
N ARG A 203 16.07 6.15 -12.07
CA ARG A 203 16.07 7.57 -11.68
C ARG A 203 16.15 7.72 -10.16
N PHE A 204 15.38 6.94 -9.40
CA PHE A 204 15.53 6.88 -7.94
C PHE A 204 16.94 6.51 -7.50
N ALA A 205 17.54 5.52 -8.13
CA ALA A 205 18.90 5.07 -7.80
C ALA A 205 19.99 6.14 -8.06
N ARG A 206 19.75 7.07 -8.98
CA ARG A 206 20.67 8.15 -9.37
C ARG A 206 20.41 9.47 -8.67
N LEU A 207 19.45 9.53 -7.74
CA LEU A 207 19.17 10.77 -7.00
C LEU A 207 20.44 11.31 -6.33
N GLU A 208 20.61 12.61 -6.38
CA GLU A 208 21.69 13.36 -5.72
C GLU A 208 21.07 14.29 -4.65
N PRO A 209 20.74 13.75 -3.46
CA PRO A 209 20.05 14.54 -2.43
C PRO A 209 20.93 15.67 -1.88
N ALA A 210 20.33 16.86 -1.73
CA ALA A 210 20.95 17.96 -0.99
C ALA A 210 21.13 17.63 0.51
N ALA A 211 20.30 16.73 1.06
CA ALA A 211 20.38 16.27 2.44
C ALA A 211 21.18 14.94 2.52
N PRO A 212 22.28 14.85 3.30
CA PRO A 212 23.05 13.62 3.44
C PRO A 212 22.28 12.50 4.17
N ASP A 213 21.28 12.86 4.91
CA ASP A 213 20.39 11.97 5.66
C ASP A 213 19.05 11.70 4.96
N PHE A 214 18.93 12.01 3.67
CA PHE A 214 17.78 11.64 2.85
C PHE A 214 17.70 10.12 2.65
N ARG A 215 16.47 9.55 2.72
CA ARG A 215 16.24 8.13 2.41
C ARG A 215 14.95 7.94 1.62
N ILE A 216 14.97 6.95 0.73
CA ILE A 216 13.80 6.44 0.02
C ILE A 216 13.18 5.35 0.89
N PHE A 217 11.92 5.54 1.30
CA PHE A 217 11.14 4.56 2.05
C PHE A 217 10.37 3.71 1.04
N TRP A 218 10.93 2.53 0.74
CA TRP A 218 10.46 1.64 -0.32
C TRP A 218 9.61 0.51 0.25
N ASP A 219 8.29 0.77 0.37
CA ASP A 219 7.33 -0.20 0.93
C ASP A 219 6.92 -1.23 -0.12
N ASN A 220 7.61 -2.37 -0.12
CA ASN A 220 7.35 -3.49 -1.02
C ASN A 220 6.19 -4.38 -0.51
N ALA A 221 5.06 -3.75 -0.17
CA ALA A 221 3.90 -4.41 0.44
C ALA A 221 3.27 -5.48 -0.44
N TYR A 222 3.40 -5.35 -1.77
CA TYR A 222 2.71 -6.19 -2.76
C TYR A 222 3.65 -6.90 -3.73
N GLY A 223 4.90 -7.13 -3.34
CA GLY A 223 5.94 -7.71 -4.22
C GLY A 223 5.54 -8.99 -4.95
N ILE A 224 4.76 -9.86 -4.28
CA ILE A 224 4.30 -11.16 -4.80
C ILE A 224 2.77 -11.29 -4.84
N HIS A 225 2.03 -10.17 -4.81
CA HIS A 225 0.56 -10.15 -4.77
C HIS A 225 -0.04 -10.03 -6.17
N HIS A 226 0.31 -10.94 -7.06
CA HIS A 226 -0.22 -11.02 -8.43
C HIS A 226 -1.65 -11.54 -8.43
N LEU A 227 -2.49 -11.02 -9.33
CA LEU A 227 -3.83 -11.57 -9.61
C LEU A 227 -3.79 -12.67 -10.68
N TYR A 228 -2.80 -12.63 -11.59
CA TYR A 228 -2.68 -13.50 -12.73
C TYR A 228 -1.31 -14.18 -12.79
N ASP A 229 -1.27 -15.45 -13.24
CA ASP A 229 -0.01 -16.18 -13.34
C ASP A 229 0.84 -15.74 -14.53
N HIS A 230 0.21 -15.31 -15.63
CA HIS A 230 0.87 -15.04 -16.90
C HIS A 230 0.89 -13.54 -17.29
N ASP A 231 0.30 -12.68 -16.47
CA ASP A 231 0.27 -11.23 -16.69
C ASP A 231 0.62 -10.50 -15.37
N GLN A 232 1.91 -10.51 -15.06
CA GLN A 232 2.47 -9.93 -13.84
C GLN A 232 3.31 -8.72 -14.16
N ASP A 233 3.20 -7.69 -13.33
CA ASP A 233 4.13 -6.58 -13.41
C ASP A 233 5.51 -7.00 -12.91
N HIS A 234 6.54 -6.50 -13.57
CA HIS A 234 7.92 -6.65 -13.15
C HIS A 234 8.41 -5.36 -12.47
N LEU A 235 9.29 -5.51 -11.49
CA LEU A 235 9.95 -4.39 -10.81
C LEU A 235 11.42 -4.76 -10.62
N ILE A 236 12.33 -3.98 -11.19
CA ILE A 236 13.77 -4.21 -10.97
C ILE A 236 14.15 -3.87 -9.54
N GLU A 237 15.19 -4.54 -9.02
CA GLU A 237 15.57 -4.46 -7.61
C GLU A 237 16.35 -3.16 -7.32
N ILE A 238 15.77 -2.32 -6.46
CA ILE A 238 16.23 -0.96 -6.18
C ILE A 238 17.59 -0.91 -5.47
N LEU A 239 17.87 -1.83 -4.53
CA LEU A 239 19.16 -1.82 -3.81
C LEU A 239 20.32 -2.14 -4.74
N ALA A 240 20.11 -3.04 -5.70
CA ALA A 240 21.08 -3.36 -6.74
C ALA A 240 21.30 -2.17 -7.67
N GLU A 241 20.22 -1.48 -8.09
CA GLU A 241 20.34 -0.28 -8.93
C GLU A 241 21.06 0.87 -8.18
N CYS A 242 20.76 1.09 -6.90
CA CYS A 242 21.47 2.08 -6.08
C CYS A 242 22.96 1.75 -5.96
N LYS A 243 23.31 0.48 -5.75
CA LYS A 243 24.71 0.04 -5.70
C LYS A 243 25.43 0.29 -7.02
N ARG A 244 24.76 -0.01 -8.17
CA ARG A 244 25.32 0.28 -9.51
C ARG A 244 25.52 1.78 -9.76
N ALA A 245 24.60 2.60 -9.25
CA ALA A 245 24.67 4.06 -9.37
C ALA A 245 25.70 4.73 -8.40
N GLY A 246 26.29 3.96 -7.48
CA GLY A 246 27.22 4.50 -6.48
C GLY A 246 26.52 5.10 -5.24
N ASN A 247 25.23 4.87 -5.07
CA ASN A 247 24.38 5.42 -4.00
C ASN A 247 23.79 4.31 -3.11
N PRO A 248 24.59 3.38 -2.54
CA PRO A 248 24.07 2.19 -1.86
C PRO A 248 23.21 2.50 -0.64
N ASP A 249 23.38 3.66 0.00
CA ASP A 249 22.75 4.00 1.28
C ASP A 249 21.42 4.75 1.15
N LEU A 250 20.92 4.96 -0.06
CA LEU A 250 19.71 5.77 -0.29
C LEU A 250 18.40 5.11 0.19
N VAL A 251 18.33 3.78 0.29
CA VAL A 251 17.05 3.08 0.37
C VAL A 251 16.88 2.30 1.67
N TYR A 252 15.71 2.44 2.26
CA TYR A 252 15.13 1.50 3.22
C TYR A 252 13.98 0.75 2.53
N LYS A 253 14.16 -0.55 2.29
CA LYS A 253 13.17 -1.42 1.65
C LYS A 253 12.43 -2.23 2.71
N PHE A 254 11.11 -2.13 2.74
CA PHE A 254 10.26 -2.77 3.73
C PHE A 254 9.38 -3.84 3.10
N ALA A 255 9.14 -4.91 3.84
CA ALA A 255 8.15 -5.92 3.48
C ALA A 255 7.59 -6.60 4.73
N SER A 256 6.46 -7.29 4.59
CA SER A 256 5.90 -8.14 5.64
C SER A 256 5.02 -9.23 5.06
N THR A 257 4.74 -10.24 5.89
CA THR A 257 3.77 -11.30 5.57
C THR A 257 2.34 -10.96 6.00
N SER A 258 2.05 -9.70 6.34
CA SER A 258 0.74 -9.27 6.86
C SER A 258 -0.45 -9.60 5.95
N LYS A 259 -0.23 -9.67 4.63
CA LYS A 259 -1.25 -10.05 3.65
C LYS A 259 -0.96 -11.39 2.97
N ILE A 260 -0.03 -12.16 3.54
CA ILE A 260 0.40 -13.47 3.07
C ILE A 260 -0.02 -14.55 4.07
N SER A 261 0.34 -14.35 5.35
CA SER A 261 -0.05 -15.23 6.47
C SER A 261 -1.15 -14.56 7.32
N PHE A 262 -0.83 -14.20 8.55
CA PHE A 262 -1.76 -13.52 9.45
C PHE A 262 -1.33 -12.07 9.71
N PRO A 263 -2.19 -11.07 9.49
CA PRO A 263 -1.86 -9.67 9.77
C PRO A 263 -1.45 -9.41 11.23
N GLY A 264 -2.11 -10.11 12.17
CA GLY A 264 -1.83 -9.99 13.60
C GLY A 264 -0.63 -10.80 14.08
N SER A 265 -0.11 -11.72 13.27
CA SER A 265 0.92 -12.69 13.64
C SER A 265 1.88 -12.99 12.47
N GLY A 266 2.15 -12.00 11.65
CA GLY A 266 3.11 -12.08 10.56
C GLY A 266 4.54 -11.83 11.02
N ILE A 267 5.45 -11.71 10.05
CA ILE A 267 6.81 -11.21 10.22
C ILE A 267 7.06 -10.08 9.23
N ALA A 268 7.84 -9.11 9.63
CA ALA A 268 8.22 -7.97 8.80
C ALA A 268 9.74 -7.87 8.70
N ALA A 269 10.21 -7.16 7.68
CA ALA A 269 11.63 -6.95 7.48
C ALA A 269 11.93 -5.56 6.93
N ILE A 270 13.15 -5.10 7.22
CA ILE A 270 13.83 -4.05 6.49
C ILE A 270 15.04 -4.63 5.78
N ALA A 271 15.22 -4.27 4.51
CA ALA A 271 16.43 -4.55 3.76
C ALA A 271 17.09 -3.23 3.34
N THR A 272 18.40 -3.14 3.46
CA THR A 272 19.14 -1.91 3.14
C THR A 272 20.64 -2.19 2.96
N SER A 273 21.43 -1.15 2.73
CA SER A 273 22.90 -1.27 2.65
C SER A 273 23.52 -1.72 3.97
N HIS A 274 24.75 -2.20 3.88
CA HIS A 274 25.52 -2.59 5.07
C HIS A 274 25.71 -1.41 6.04
N ASN A 275 26.00 -0.22 5.55
CA ASN A 275 26.19 0.97 6.40
C ASN A 275 24.91 1.33 7.16
N ASN A 276 23.77 1.36 6.48
CA ASN A 276 22.47 1.59 7.12
C ASN A 276 22.13 0.46 8.11
N LEU A 277 22.45 -0.81 7.81
CA LEU A 277 22.23 -1.92 8.73
C LEU A 277 22.99 -1.75 10.03
N GLU A 278 24.27 -1.39 9.97
CA GLU A 278 25.09 -1.17 11.17
C GLU A 278 24.54 -0.02 12.00
N ASP A 279 24.12 1.08 11.39
CA ASP A 279 23.46 2.20 12.06
C ASP A 279 22.15 1.77 12.75
N ILE A 280 21.32 1.00 12.06
CA ILE A 280 20.06 0.45 12.63
C ILE A 280 20.36 -0.49 13.80
N LYS A 281 21.29 -1.43 13.65
CA LYS A 281 21.67 -2.39 14.69
C LYS A 281 22.21 -1.72 15.94
N ALA A 282 23.00 -0.65 15.77
CA ALA A 282 23.55 0.13 16.88
C ALA A 282 22.46 0.75 17.76
N GLN A 283 21.31 1.06 17.19
CA GLN A 283 20.15 1.62 17.89
C GLN A 283 19.16 0.54 18.33
N LEU A 284 18.89 -0.46 17.48
CA LEU A 284 17.92 -1.53 17.71
C LEU A 284 18.22 -2.34 18.98
N LYS A 285 19.51 -2.57 19.29
CA LYS A 285 19.93 -3.29 20.51
C LYS A 285 19.47 -2.66 21.82
N HIS A 286 19.06 -1.38 21.78
CA HIS A 286 18.48 -0.68 22.95
C HIS A 286 16.96 -0.81 23.02
N GLN A 287 16.32 -1.24 21.91
CA GLN A 287 14.87 -1.45 21.81
C GLN A 287 14.49 -2.89 22.12
N THR A 288 15.28 -3.85 21.63
CA THR A 288 15.02 -5.28 21.77
C THR A 288 16.30 -6.09 21.78
N ILE A 289 16.24 -7.30 22.37
CA ILE A 289 17.31 -8.32 22.27
C ILE A 289 17.11 -9.18 21.01
N GLY A 290 15.89 -9.22 20.48
CA GLY A 290 15.48 -9.94 19.29
C GLY A 290 13.97 -10.05 19.22
N HIS A 291 13.45 -10.18 18.01
CA HIS A 291 12.02 -10.37 17.78
C HIS A 291 11.62 -11.84 17.94
N ASP A 292 10.32 -12.13 17.89
CA ASP A 292 9.72 -13.45 18.09
C ASP A 292 10.26 -14.50 17.10
N LYS A 293 11.24 -15.30 17.56
CA LYS A 293 11.87 -16.35 16.75
C LYS A 293 10.98 -17.58 16.56
N VAL A 294 10.09 -17.85 17.49
CA VAL A 294 9.13 -18.96 17.34
C VAL A 294 8.21 -18.67 16.17
N ASN A 295 7.74 -17.42 16.05
CA ASN A 295 6.92 -17.01 14.90
C ASN A 295 7.72 -16.99 13.59
N GLN A 296 9.00 -16.59 13.62
CA GLN A 296 9.88 -16.67 12.45
C GLN A 296 10.04 -18.13 11.99
N LEU A 297 10.37 -19.04 12.90
CA LEU A 297 10.51 -20.47 12.62
C LEU A 297 9.22 -21.09 12.07
N ARG A 298 8.06 -20.68 12.60
CA ARG A 298 6.74 -21.10 12.12
C ARG A 298 6.53 -20.73 10.66
N HIS A 299 6.89 -19.51 10.26
CA HIS A 299 6.80 -19.07 8.87
C HIS A 299 7.72 -19.90 7.97
N VAL A 300 8.97 -20.10 8.38
CA VAL A 300 9.94 -20.93 7.65
C VAL A 300 9.41 -22.33 7.44
N ARG A 301 8.93 -22.99 8.48
CA ARG A 301 8.42 -24.38 8.38
C ARG A 301 7.15 -24.49 7.55
N PHE A 302 6.30 -23.46 7.55
CA PHE A 302 5.07 -23.46 6.77
C PHE A 302 5.34 -23.25 5.28
N PHE A 303 6.09 -22.22 4.94
CA PHE A 303 6.37 -21.88 3.54
C PHE A 303 7.50 -22.71 2.95
N LYS A 304 8.48 -23.11 3.76
CA LYS A 304 9.72 -23.82 3.41
C LYS A 304 10.69 -22.94 2.62
N ASP A 305 10.25 -22.41 1.49
CA ASP A 305 11.01 -21.56 0.58
C ASP A 305 10.09 -20.58 -0.19
N ILE A 306 10.67 -19.81 -1.09
CA ILE A 306 9.93 -18.86 -1.95
C ILE A 306 8.92 -19.58 -2.85
N HIS A 307 9.18 -20.81 -3.30
CA HIS A 307 8.24 -21.55 -4.14
C HIS A 307 6.97 -21.90 -3.36
N GLY A 308 7.11 -22.34 -2.11
CA GLY A 308 5.98 -22.59 -1.20
C GLY A 308 5.19 -21.31 -0.94
N MET A 309 5.87 -20.17 -0.80
CA MET A 309 5.21 -18.87 -0.63
C MET A 309 4.46 -18.45 -1.90
N ILE A 310 5.03 -18.61 -3.08
CA ILE A 310 4.38 -18.31 -4.35
C ILE A 310 3.15 -19.19 -4.57
N GLU A 311 3.24 -20.50 -4.30
CA GLU A 311 2.08 -21.40 -4.39
C GLU A 311 0.96 -21.00 -3.42
N HIS A 312 1.32 -20.53 -2.24
CA HIS A 312 0.36 -19.97 -1.27
C HIS A 312 -0.32 -18.72 -1.84
N MET A 313 0.45 -17.81 -2.44
CA MET A 313 -0.07 -16.59 -3.05
C MET A 313 -0.97 -16.84 -4.26
N ARG A 314 -0.75 -17.91 -5.03
CA ARG A 314 -1.69 -18.32 -6.09
C ARG A 314 -3.08 -18.64 -5.54
N LYS A 315 -3.15 -19.30 -4.38
CA LYS A 315 -4.44 -19.56 -3.71
C LYS A 315 -5.11 -18.27 -3.25
N HIS A 316 -4.34 -17.29 -2.76
CA HIS A 316 -4.86 -15.95 -2.50
C HIS A 316 -5.42 -15.30 -3.77
N ALA A 317 -4.68 -15.36 -4.88
CA ALA A 317 -5.11 -14.81 -6.16
C ALA A 317 -6.43 -15.42 -6.63
N ASP A 318 -6.62 -16.74 -6.49
CA ASP A 318 -7.86 -17.43 -6.87
C ASP A 318 -9.09 -16.94 -6.09
N ILE A 319 -8.89 -16.47 -4.85
CA ILE A 319 -9.95 -15.88 -4.02
C ILE A 319 -10.23 -14.43 -4.42
N ILE A 320 -9.19 -13.62 -4.66
CA ILE A 320 -9.38 -12.17 -4.82
C ILE A 320 -9.56 -11.74 -6.27
N ARG A 321 -9.01 -12.46 -7.26
CA ARG A 321 -9.16 -12.15 -8.70
C ARG A 321 -10.63 -11.98 -9.12
N PRO A 322 -11.56 -12.93 -8.82
CA PRO A 322 -12.96 -12.76 -9.19
C PRO A 322 -13.61 -11.50 -8.59
N LYS A 323 -13.11 -11.04 -7.44
CA LYS A 323 -13.59 -9.81 -6.80
C LYS A 323 -13.15 -8.56 -7.56
N PHE A 324 -11.90 -8.52 -8.02
CA PHE A 324 -11.41 -7.44 -8.87
C PHE A 324 -12.14 -7.38 -10.20
N GLU A 325 -12.26 -8.54 -10.87
CA GLU A 325 -12.97 -8.67 -12.14
C GLU A 325 -14.43 -8.22 -12.04
N ALA A 326 -15.13 -8.59 -10.97
CA ALA A 326 -16.51 -8.17 -10.75
C ALA A 326 -16.65 -6.65 -10.56
N VAL A 327 -15.74 -6.02 -9.81
CA VAL A 327 -15.75 -4.56 -9.65
C VAL A 327 -15.49 -3.88 -10.98
N GLU A 328 -14.47 -4.30 -11.73
CA GLU A 328 -14.12 -3.72 -13.03
C GLU A 328 -15.24 -3.88 -14.06
N GLU A 329 -15.87 -5.06 -14.13
CA GLU A 329 -17.01 -5.32 -15.02
C GLU A 329 -18.21 -4.41 -14.69
N ILE A 330 -18.52 -4.23 -13.40
CA ILE A 330 -19.63 -3.36 -12.98
C ILE A 330 -19.31 -1.90 -13.31
N LEU A 331 -18.10 -1.43 -13.02
CA LEU A 331 -17.70 -0.06 -13.36
C LEU A 331 -17.77 0.18 -14.86
N GLU A 332 -17.28 -0.75 -15.68
CA GLU A 332 -17.33 -0.64 -17.15
C GLU A 332 -18.79 -0.65 -17.65
N ARG A 333 -19.62 -1.55 -17.17
CA ARG A 333 -21.03 -1.67 -17.55
C ARG A 333 -21.82 -0.42 -17.18
N GLU A 334 -21.59 0.09 -15.95
CA GLU A 334 -22.42 1.17 -15.38
C GLU A 334 -21.89 2.58 -15.72
N LEU A 335 -20.58 2.76 -15.84
CA LEU A 335 -19.95 4.06 -15.98
C LEU A 335 -19.18 4.24 -17.29
N GLY A 336 -18.88 3.15 -18.00
CA GLY A 336 -18.12 3.16 -19.25
C GLY A 336 -18.72 4.10 -20.28
N GLY A 337 -17.93 4.98 -20.85
CA GLY A 337 -18.34 5.94 -21.88
C GLY A 337 -19.23 7.09 -21.40
N LEU A 338 -19.51 7.24 -20.11
CA LEU A 338 -20.33 8.32 -19.57
C LEU A 338 -19.52 9.62 -19.32
N GLY A 339 -18.18 9.54 -19.27
CA GLY A 339 -17.30 10.68 -19.00
C GLY A 339 -17.44 11.29 -17.60
N ILE A 340 -17.78 10.45 -16.61
CA ILE A 340 -18.04 10.87 -15.22
C ILE A 340 -17.11 10.21 -14.19
N GLY A 341 -16.15 9.45 -14.64
CA GLY A 341 -15.12 8.85 -13.81
C GLY A 341 -14.18 7.96 -14.62
N GLU A 342 -13.02 7.75 -14.05
CA GLU A 342 -11.96 6.86 -14.54
C GLU A 342 -11.51 5.94 -13.42
N TRP A 343 -11.02 4.77 -13.76
CA TRP A 343 -10.53 3.81 -12.76
C TRP A 343 -9.36 2.99 -13.28
N THR A 344 -8.54 2.55 -12.35
CA THR A 344 -7.41 1.68 -12.66
C THR A 344 -7.84 0.22 -12.81
N LYS A 345 -7.08 -0.55 -13.61
CA LYS A 345 -7.26 -2.00 -13.81
C LYS A 345 -5.97 -2.71 -13.40
N PRO A 346 -5.76 -2.94 -12.10
CA PRO A 346 -4.50 -3.47 -11.58
C PRO A 346 -4.36 -4.97 -11.88
N LYS A 347 -3.12 -5.42 -12.04
CA LYS A 347 -2.76 -6.84 -12.21
C LYS A 347 -2.36 -7.51 -10.90
N GLY A 348 -2.47 -6.79 -9.80
CA GLY A 348 -2.10 -7.25 -8.47
C GLY A 348 -2.42 -6.23 -7.38
N GLY A 349 -2.01 -6.54 -6.17
CA GLY A 349 -2.28 -5.67 -5.02
C GLY A 349 -3.69 -5.83 -4.45
N TYR A 350 -4.18 -4.80 -3.76
CA TYR A 350 -5.41 -4.87 -2.95
C TYR A 350 -6.44 -3.80 -3.27
N PHE A 351 -6.16 -2.91 -4.22
CA PHE A 351 -6.98 -1.72 -4.43
C PHE A 351 -7.22 -1.41 -5.91
N ILE A 352 -8.34 -0.72 -6.15
CA ILE A 352 -8.64 -0.03 -7.39
C ILE A 352 -8.80 1.45 -7.04
N ALA A 353 -8.14 2.35 -7.77
CA ALA A 353 -8.38 3.78 -7.66
C ALA A 353 -9.47 4.20 -8.64
N PHE A 354 -10.36 5.05 -8.16
CA PHE A 354 -11.41 5.66 -8.95
C PHE A 354 -11.31 7.17 -8.82
N ASP A 355 -11.28 7.87 -9.94
CA ASP A 355 -11.30 9.33 -10.01
C ASP A 355 -12.64 9.79 -10.59
N SER A 356 -13.44 10.48 -9.77
CA SER A 356 -14.72 11.09 -10.17
C SER A 356 -14.51 12.45 -10.82
N LEU A 357 -15.60 13.08 -11.27
CA LEU A 357 -15.56 14.51 -11.56
C LEU A 357 -15.10 15.32 -10.33
N ASP A 358 -14.29 16.33 -10.54
CA ASP A 358 -13.79 17.22 -9.49
C ASP A 358 -14.91 17.70 -8.55
N GLY A 359 -14.66 17.62 -7.23
CA GLY A 359 -15.61 18.04 -6.21
C GLY A 359 -16.74 17.04 -5.94
N CYS A 360 -16.64 15.79 -6.42
CA CYS A 360 -17.69 14.77 -6.24
C CYS A 360 -17.34 13.67 -5.22
N ALA A 361 -16.08 13.44 -4.92
CA ALA A 361 -15.69 12.26 -4.12
C ALA A 361 -16.34 12.24 -2.73
N LYS A 362 -16.33 13.34 -1.99
CA LYS A 362 -16.97 13.43 -0.66
C LYS A 362 -18.47 13.16 -0.73
N ASP A 363 -19.14 13.69 -1.72
CA ASP A 363 -20.58 13.52 -1.91
C ASP A 363 -20.92 12.06 -2.27
N ILE A 364 -20.13 11.44 -3.15
CA ILE A 364 -20.26 10.02 -3.51
C ILE A 364 -20.11 9.13 -2.26
N VAL A 365 -19.03 9.31 -1.51
CA VAL A 365 -18.77 8.52 -0.29
C VAL A 365 -19.87 8.74 0.76
N ALA A 366 -20.36 9.97 0.92
CA ALA A 366 -21.45 10.27 1.82
C ALA A 366 -22.78 9.58 1.40
N LYS A 367 -23.09 9.56 0.09
CA LYS A 367 -24.25 8.83 -0.43
C LYS A 367 -24.13 7.33 -0.23
N CYS A 368 -22.97 6.73 -0.51
CA CYS A 368 -22.72 5.31 -0.23
C CYS A 368 -22.99 4.98 1.24
N LYS A 369 -22.44 5.77 2.16
CA LYS A 369 -22.61 5.59 3.60
C LYS A 369 -24.07 5.69 4.03
N LYS A 370 -24.82 6.65 3.49
CA LYS A 370 -26.27 6.82 3.77
C LYS A 370 -27.13 5.65 3.28
N ALA A 371 -26.65 4.93 2.28
CA ALA A 371 -27.31 3.75 1.74
C ALA A 371 -26.72 2.43 2.27
N GLY A 372 -25.85 2.49 3.31
CA GLY A 372 -25.37 1.33 4.04
C GLY A 372 -24.06 0.71 3.51
N VAL A 373 -23.31 1.43 2.66
CA VAL A 373 -21.98 1.00 2.20
C VAL A 373 -20.91 1.94 2.71
N VAL A 374 -19.99 1.42 3.51
CA VAL A 374 -18.83 2.16 4.03
C VAL A 374 -17.69 2.10 3.02
N MET A 375 -17.20 3.26 2.60
CA MET A 375 -16.02 3.43 1.77
C MET A 375 -14.88 4.02 2.58
N THR A 376 -13.64 3.96 2.06
CA THR A 376 -12.56 4.79 2.58
C THR A 376 -12.98 6.28 2.50
N SER A 377 -12.67 7.06 3.52
CA SER A 377 -13.00 8.49 3.54
C SER A 377 -12.37 9.20 2.34
N ALA A 378 -13.14 10.01 1.65
CA ALA A 378 -12.61 10.85 0.57
C ALA A 378 -11.50 11.77 1.10
N GLY A 379 -10.41 11.88 0.34
CA GLY A 379 -9.22 12.60 0.75
C GLY A 379 -8.19 11.78 1.54
N ALA A 380 -8.53 10.59 2.04
CA ALA A 380 -7.59 9.75 2.82
C ALA A 380 -6.33 9.36 2.04
N THR A 381 -6.39 9.33 0.72
CA THR A 381 -5.26 9.03 -0.17
C THR A 381 -4.31 10.21 -0.41
N TYR A 382 -4.51 11.29 0.32
CA TYR A 382 -3.70 12.52 0.26
C TYR A 382 -3.23 12.96 1.64
N PRO A 383 -2.05 13.62 1.74
CA PRO A 383 -1.58 14.23 2.98
C PRO A 383 -2.64 15.13 3.62
N TYR A 384 -2.72 15.07 4.95
CA TYR A 384 -3.68 15.82 5.76
C TYR A 384 -5.17 15.54 5.43
N GLY A 385 -5.46 14.46 4.72
CA GLY A 385 -6.81 14.14 4.27
C GLY A 385 -7.38 15.10 3.22
N LYS A 386 -6.53 15.80 2.47
CA LYS A 386 -6.92 16.89 1.56
C LYS A 386 -6.56 16.54 0.12
N ASP A 387 -7.52 15.93 -0.59
CA ASP A 387 -7.48 15.84 -2.04
C ASP A 387 -7.84 17.21 -2.62
N PRO A 388 -6.94 17.89 -3.36
CA PRO A 388 -7.23 19.23 -3.92
C PRO A 388 -8.34 19.22 -4.97
N HIS A 389 -8.58 18.10 -5.63
CA HIS A 389 -9.63 17.92 -6.64
C HIS A 389 -10.92 17.34 -6.07
N ASP A 390 -10.88 16.77 -4.86
CA ASP A 390 -12.02 16.03 -4.29
C ASP A 390 -12.60 15.01 -5.27
N SER A 391 -11.73 14.23 -5.91
CA SER A 391 -12.06 13.30 -7.00
C SER A 391 -11.68 11.85 -6.69
N ASN A 392 -10.59 11.62 -5.95
CA ASN A 392 -10.05 10.28 -5.75
C ASN A 392 -10.80 9.48 -4.68
N ILE A 393 -11.16 8.26 -5.02
CA ILE A 393 -11.82 7.27 -4.13
C ILE A 393 -11.08 5.94 -4.24
N ARG A 394 -10.66 5.39 -3.09
CA ARG A 394 -10.06 4.07 -3.01
C ARG A 394 -11.13 3.00 -2.83
N ILE A 395 -11.18 2.03 -3.74
CA ILE A 395 -12.02 0.83 -3.66
C ILE A 395 -11.17 -0.33 -3.16
N ALA A 396 -11.63 -1.05 -2.13
CA ALA A 396 -10.98 -2.21 -1.54
C ALA A 396 -11.80 -3.48 -1.75
N PRO A 397 -11.57 -4.25 -2.83
CA PRO A 397 -12.39 -5.41 -3.18
C PRO A 397 -12.16 -6.63 -2.31
N THR A 398 -11.01 -6.72 -1.63
CA THR A 398 -10.51 -7.98 -1.07
C THR A 398 -11.32 -8.52 0.12
N TYR A 399 -11.83 -7.65 0.98
CA TYR A 399 -12.44 -8.04 2.25
C TYR A 399 -13.88 -8.58 2.14
N PRO A 400 -14.83 -7.92 1.44
CA PRO A 400 -16.21 -8.38 1.42
C PRO A 400 -16.36 -9.71 0.64
N PRO A 401 -17.37 -10.53 0.99
CA PRO A 401 -17.80 -11.62 0.13
C PRO A 401 -18.19 -11.11 -1.27
N LEU A 402 -18.02 -11.94 -2.29
CA LEU A 402 -18.26 -11.54 -3.69
C LEU A 402 -19.68 -11.00 -3.92
N GLY A 403 -20.69 -11.66 -3.35
CA GLY A 403 -22.08 -11.20 -3.49
C GLY A 403 -22.35 -9.81 -2.89
N ASP A 404 -21.77 -9.56 -1.72
CA ASP A 404 -21.86 -8.25 -1.05
C ASP A 404 -21.09 -7.18 -1.83
N LEU A 405 -19.92 -7.54 -2.37
CA LEU A 405 -19.09 -6.65 -3.18
C LEU A 405 -19.82 -6.19 -4.45
N ILE A 406 -20.52 -7.10 -5.13
CA ILE A 406 -21.33 -6.80 -6.33
C ILE A 406 -22.38 -5.74 -5.97
N VAL A 407 -23.17 -5.97 -4.93
CA VAL A 407 -24.23 -5.04 -4.50
C VAL A 407 -23.65 -3.68 -4.10
N ALA A 408 -22.54 -3.69 -3.36
CA ALA A 408 -21.87 -2.47 -2.93
C ALA A 408 -21.31 -1.67 -4.12
N THR A 409 -20.76 -2.35 -5.13
CA THR A 409 -20.22 -1.70 -6.33
C THR A 409 -21.32 -1.14 -7.23
N GLU A 410 -22.45 -1.82 -7.35
CA GLU A 410 -23.63 -1.31 -8.07
C GLU A 410 -24.18 -0.03 -7.41
N LEU A 411 -24.26 -0.01 -6.07
CA LEU A 411 -24.63 1.20 -5.33
C LEU A 411 -23.59 2.31 -5.52
N PHE A 412 -22.30 1.98 -5.46
CA PHE A 412 -21.23 2.95 -5.70
C PHE A 412 -21.39 3.60 -7.08
N ALA A 413 -21.57 2.81 -8.13
CA ALA A 413 -21.75 3.31 -9.49
C ALA A 413 -23.00 4.21 -9.61
N LEU A 414 -24.08 3.86 -8.92
CA LEU A 414 -25.30 4.69 -8.86
C LEU A 414 -25.02 6.03 -8.15
N CYS A 415 -24.27 6.02 -7.05
CA CYS A 415 -23.86 7.24 -6.35
C CYS A 415 -22.97 8.14 -7.21
N VAL A 416 -22.03 7.55 -7.98
CA VAL A 416 -21.23 8.29 -8.96
C VAL A 416 -22.10 8.99 -9.99
N LYS A 417 -23.04 8.26 -10.60
CA LYS A 417 -24.00 8.81 -11.58
C LYS A 417 -24.79 9.97 -10.98
N LEU A 418 -25.34 9.78 -9.80
CA LEU A 418 -26.18 10.77 -9.13
C LEU A 418 -25.41 12.04 -8.77
N SER A 419 -24.23 11.90 -8.16
CA SER A 419 -23.38 13.04 -7.78
C SER A 419 -22.90 13.81 -9.01
N SER A 420 -22.52 13.09 -10.09
CA SER A 420 -22.10 13.72 -11.34
C SER A 420 -23.22 14.53 -12.00
N VAL A 421 -24.44 13.98 -12.07
CA VAL A 421 -25.61 14.72 -12.60
C VAL A 421 -25.93 15.96 -11.76
N GLU A 422 -25.90 15.83 -10.43
CA GLU A 422 -26.14 16.96 -9.53
C GLU A 422 -25.06 18.06 -9.68
N LYS A 423 -23.80 17.68 -9.86
CA LYS A 423 -22.69 18.59 -10.13
C LYS A 423 -22.88 19.34 -11.45
N LEU A 424 -23.19 18.61 -12.54
CA LEU A 424 -23.38 19.21 -13.85
C LEU A 424 -24.56 20.18 -13.90
N LEU A 425 -25.69 19.80 -13.28
CA LEU A 425 -26.87 20.66 -13.18
C LEU A 425 -26.55 21.97 -12.41
N LYS A 426 -25.80 21.88 -11.32
CA LYS A 426 -25.36 23.05 -10.54
C LYS A 426 -24.46 24.00 -11.35
N GLY A 427 -23.66 23.47 -12.28
CA GLY A 427 -22.85 24.26 -13.18
C GLY A 427 -23.63 24.94 -14.33
N MET A 428 -24.92 24.57 -14.52
CA MET A 428 -25.82 25.15 -15.52
C MET A 428 -26.80 26.19 -14.92
N GLU A 429 -26.78 26.37 -13.60
CA GLU A 429 -27.53 27.42 -12.88
C GLU A 429 -26.73 28.72 -12.84
#